data_6ab44f0ec9c1521b92fa218a8a0b0e4c
#
_entry.id   6ab44f0ec9c1521b92fa218a8a0b0e4c
#
_cell.length_a   1.000
_cell.length_b   1.000
_cell.length_c   1.000
_cell.angle_alpha   90.00
_cell.angle_beta   90.00
_cell.angle_gamma   90.00
#
_symmetry.space_group_name_H-M   'P 1'
#
loop_
_entity.id
_entity.type
_entity.pdbx_description
1 polymer ?
#
loop_
_entity_poly.entity_id
_entity_poly.type
_entity_poly.pdbx_seq_one_letter_code
_entity_poly.pdbx_strand_id
1 'polypeptide(L)'
;MRKINEIIIHCSDTPAGEDFSASDIDRWHRERGWSCIGYHYVVRLDGTVEKGRDLSRAGAHCAGHNANSIGVCYIGGRSARGVSPVSYYDTRTEAQKKALRTLIANLRKRFGANLKVVGHRDYNKGKACPCFDVSKEKY
;
A
#
# COMPACT_ATOMS: atom_id res chain seq x y z
N MET A 1 -0.73 8.69 20.72
CA MET A 1 -0.55 8.25 19.31
C MET A 1 0.95 8.15 18.99
N ARG A 2 1.36 7.13 18.28
CA ARG A 2 2.75 7.00 17.82
C ARG A 2 3.12 8.14 16.86
N LYS A 3 4.40 8.45 16.76
CA LYS A 3 4.88 9.49 15.84
C LYS A 3 4.89 8.94 14.41
N ILE A 4 4.25 9.64 13.49
CA ILE A 4 4.19 9.27 12.08
C ILE A 4 4.90 10.35 11.27
N ASN A 5 5.90 9.95 10.47
CA ASN A 5 6.69 10.88 9.65
C ASN A 5 6.77 10.46 8.19
N GLU A 6 6.21 9.31 7.81
CA GLU A 6 6.20 8.90 6.42
C GLU A 6 5.03 7.99 6.06
N ILE A 7 4.73 7.94 4.78
CA ILE A 7 3.77 7.02 4.16
C ILE A 7 4.57 6.12 3.22
N ILE A 8 4.37 4.81 3.34
CA ILE A 8 5.01 3.83 2.46
C ILE A 8 3.92 3.16 1.61
N ILE A 9 4.05 3.27 0.29
CA ILE A 9 3.09 2.71 -0.65
C ILE A 9 3.53 1.31 -1.07
N HIS A 10 2.56 0.39 -1.08
CA HIS A 10 2.71 -1.01 -1.46
C HIS A 10 1.68 -1.40 -2.51
N CYS A 11 1.91 -2.53 -3.16
CA CYS A 11 0.88 -3.24 -3.92
C CYS A 11 0.60 -4.58 -3.23
N SER A 12 -0.57 -5.15 -3.52
CA SER A 12 -0.96 -6.43 -2.93
C SER A 12 -0.28 -7.63 -3.58
N ASP A 13 0.41 -7.42 -4.71
CA ASP A 13 1.01 -8.50 -5.50
C ASP A 13 -0.05 -9.50 -5.95
N THR A 14 -1.13 -8.99 -6.54
CA THR A 14 -2.25 -9.77 -7.04
C THR A 14 -2.48 -9.49 -8.53
N PRO A 15 -3.13 -10.43 -9.25
CA PRO A 15 -3.33 -10.26 -10.70
C PRO A 15 -4.13 -9.02 -11.08
N ALA A 16 -3.72 -8.36 -12.14
CA ALA A 16 -4.42 -7.20 -12.69
C ALA A 16 -5.89 -7.55 -12.99
N GLY A 17 -6.79 -6.65 -12.66
CA GLY A 17 -8.22 -6.81 -12.93
C GLY A 17 -8.99 -7.65 -11.90
N GLU A 18 -8.31 -8.21 -10.90
CA GLU A 18 -8.96 -8.96 -9.82
C GLU A 18 -8.99 -8.11 -8.56
N ASP A 19 -10.18 -7.92 -8.00
CA ASP A 19 -10.36 -7.09 -6.82
C ASP A 19 -10.31 -7.91 -5.54
N PHE A 20 -9.73 -7.30 -4.49
CA PHE A 20 -9.66 -7.87 -3.16
C PHE A 20 -9.90 -6.78 -2.13
N SER A 21 -10.40 -7.17 -0.97
CA SER A 21 -10.71 -6.26 0.13
C SER A 21 -9.63 -6.26 1.20
N ALA A 22 -9.70 -5.29 2.11
CA ALA A 22 -8.87 -5.30 3.32
C ALA A 22 -9.13 -6.57 4.13
N SER A 23 -10.37 -7.06 4.15
CA SER A 23 -10.74 -8.30 4.83
C SER A 23 -10.03 -9.51 4.22
N ASP A 24 -9.89 -9.57 2.90
CA ASP A 24 -9.15 -10.64 2.22
C ASP A 24 -7.68 -10.62 2.65
N ILE A 25 -7.06 -9.45 2.64
CA ILE A 25 -5.65 -9.30 3.03
C ILE A 25 -5.48 -9.63 4.51
N ASP A 26 -6.41 -9.21 5.36
CA ASP A 26 -6.38 -9.53 6.78
C ASP A 26 -6.37 -11.05 6.98
N ARG A 27 -7.22 -11.77 6.27
CA ARG A 27 -7.25 -13.23 6.31
C ARG A 27 -5.90 -13.82 5.88
N TRP A 28 -5.32 -13.35 4.78
CA TRP A 28 -4.02 -13.84 4.29
C TRP A 28 -2.90 -13.61 5.30
N HIS A 29 -2.87 -12.44 5.95
CA HIS A 29 -1.87 -12.13 6.95
C HIS A 29 -2.05 -12.95 8.22
N ARG A 30 -3.30 -13.19 8.65
CA ARG A 30 -3.58 -14.07 9.80
C ARG A 30 -3.16 -15.49 9.52
N GLU A 31 -3.32 -15.97 8.30
CA GLU A 31 -2.84 -17.30 7.88
C GLU A 31 -1.33 -17.43 7.97
N ARG A 32 -0.59 -16.31 7.90
CA ARG A 32 0.86 -16.25 8.11
C ARG A 32 1.25 -16.20 9.59
N GLY A 33 0.27 -16.17 10.49
CA GLY A 33 0.51 -16.09 11.93
C GLY A 33 0.50 -14.66 12.47
N TRP A 34 0.15 -13.66 11.68
CA TRP A 34 0.07 -12.27 12.14
C TRP A 34 -1.25 -12.01 12.88
N SER A 35 -1.27 -11.02 13.77
CA SER A 35 -2.47 -10.68 14.54
C SER A 35 -3.59 -10.07 13.67
N CYS A 36 -3.22 -9.37 12.60
CA CYS A 36 -4.16 -8.76 11.65
C CYS A 36 -3.40 -8.27 10.41
N ILE A 37 -4.13 -7.67 9.47
CA ILE A 37 -3.55 -7.02 8.30
C ILE A 37 -2.39 -6.08 8.69
N GLY A 38 -1.30 -6.10 7.91
CA GLY A 38 -0.13 -5.27 8.16
C GLY A 38 -0.22 -3.85 7.65
N TYR A 39 -1.13 -3.57 6.71
CA TYR A 39 -1.33 -2.23 6.14
C TYR A 39 -2.39 -1.45 6.92
N HIS A 40 -2.28 -0.12 6.92
CA HIS A 40 -3.28 0.76 7.55
C HIS A 40 -4.43 1.09 6.60
N TYR A 41 -4.18 1.11 5.30
CA TYR A 41 -5.19 1.39 4.26
C TYR A 41 -5.02 0.46 3.08
N VAL A 42 -6.15 0.12 2.45
CA VAL A 42 -6.20 -0.66 1.21
C VAL A 42 -7.00 0.14 0.19
N VAL A 43 -6.45 0.31 -1.01
CA VAL A 43 -7.10 1.02 -2.11
C VAL A 43 -7.54 0.00 -3.16
N ARG A 44 -8.83 -0.21 -3.28
CA ARG A 44 -9.41 -1.20 -4.18
C ARG A 44 -9.45 -0.69 -5.63
N LEU A 45 -9.73 -1.59 -6.56
CA LEU A 45 -9.70 -1.28 -8.01
C LEU A 45 -10.57 -0.07 -8.39
N ASP A 46 -11.72 0.10 -7.74
CA ASP A 46 -12.65 1.22 -8.01
C ASP A 46 -12.27 2.51 -7.27
N GLY A 47 -11.15 2.50 -6.53
CA GLY A 47 -10.71 3.64 -5.74
C GLY A 47 -11.27 3.67 -4.32
N THR A 48 -12.10 2.70 -3.92
CA THR A 48 -12.56 2.61 -2.53
C THR A 48 -11.38 2.44 -1.61
N VAL A 49 -11.30 3.28 -0.57
CA VAL A 49 -10.27 3.22 0.46
C VAL A 49 -10.84 2.55 1.70
N GLU A 50 -10.25 1.42 2.06
CA GLU A 50 -10.67 0.66 3.25
C GLU A 50 -9.62 0.78 4.35
N LYS A 51 -10.07 0.81 5.60
CA LYS A 51 -9.19 0.80 6.76
C LYS A 51 -8.72 -0.62 7.05
N GLY A 52 -7.44 -0.75 7.34
CA GLY A 52 -6.84 -1.99 7.81
C GLY A 52 -6.48 -1.89 9.29
N ARG A 53 -5.17 -2.02 9.58
CA ARG A 53 -4.67 -1.89 10.94
C ARG A 53 -4.91 -0.48 11.46
N ASP A 54 -5.27 -0.35 12.74
CA ASP A 54 -5.49 0.97 13.35
C ASP A 54 -4.22 1.82 13.29
N LEU A 55 -4.37 3.11 13.01
CA LEU A 55 -3.24 4.03 12.88
C LEU A 55 -2.42 4.18 14.17
N SER A 56 -3.01 3.90 15.33
CA SER A 56 -2.30 3.94 16.61
C SER A 56 -1.28 2.81 16.76
N ARG A 57 -1.39 1.78 15.91
CA ARG A 57 -0.49 0.63 15.94
C ARG A 57 0.52 0.69 14.80
N ALA A 58 1.77 0.38 15.13
CA ALA A 58 2.78 0.17 14.08
C ALA A 58 2.32 -0.93 13.13
N GLY A 59 2.55 -0.74 11.84
CA GLY A 59 2.19 -1.75 10.84
C GLY A 59 3.15 -2.93 10.82
N ALA A 60 2.91 -3.83 9.88
CA ALA A 60 3.80 -4.93 9.56
C ALA A 60 3.91 -4.99 8.03
N HIS A 61 4.57 -3.99 7.43
CA HIS A 61 4.60 -3.84 5.98
C HIS A 61 5.97 -3.50 5.42
N CYS A 62 6.88 -2.98 6.23
CA CYS A 62 8.22 -2.63 5.78
C CYS A 62 9.20 -2.74 6.94
N ALA A 63 9.97 -3.81 6.99
CA ALA A 63 10.90 -4.09 8.10
C ALA A 63 11.84 -2.90 8.33
N GLY A 64 11.99 -2.49 9.59
CA GLY A 64 12.81 -1.35 9.99
C GLY A 64 12.13 0.00 9.88
N HIS A 65 10.95 0.09 9.26
CA HIS A 65 10.25 1.35 9.01
C HIS A 65 8.81 1.36 9.53
N ASN A 66 8.37 0.30 10.21
CA ASN A 66 6.99 0.17 10.67
C ASN A 66 6.61 1.13 11.79
N ALA A 67 7.55 1.46 12.67
CA ALA A 67 7.26 2.24 13.88
C ALA A 67 6.72 3.64 13.60
N ASN A 68 7.18 4.29 12.54
CA ASN A 68 6.93 5.70 12.24
C ASN A 68 6.21 5.93 10.92
N SER A 69 5.63 4.88 10.31
CA SER A 69 5.03 5.00 8.98
C SER A 69 3.57 4.56 8.95
N ILE A 70 2.90 4.98 7.87
CA ILE A 70 1.59 4.48 7.48
C ILE A 70 1.80 3.63 6.23
N GLY A 71 1.34 2.39 6.26
CA GLY A 71 1.37 1.50 5.09
C GLY A 71 0.08 1.63 4.30
N VAL A 72 0.20 1.96 3.02
CA VAL A 72 -0.93 2.05 2.09
C VAL A 72 -0.70 1.05 0.96
N CYS A 73 -1.66 0.15 0.77
CA CYS A 73 -1.57 -0.91 -0.24
C CYS A 73 -2.64 -0.71 -1.31
N TYR A 74 -2.27 -0.61 -2.58
CA TYR A 74 -3.25 -0.70 -3.65
C TYR A 74 -3.36 -2.14 -4.17
N ILE A 75 -4.55 -2.53 -4.61
CA ILE A 75 -4.80 -3.89 -5.13
C ILE A 75 -4.25 -3.99 -6.55
N GLY A 76 -3.34 -4.94 -6.76
CA GLY A 76 -2.72 -5.19 -8.06
C GLY A 76 -1.20 -5.41 -7.98
N GLY A 77 -0.51 -5.03 -9.03
CA GLY A 77 0.95 -5.07 -9.13
C GLY A 77 1.51 -6.25 -9.90
N ARG A 78 0.65 -7.16 -10.37
CA ARG A 78 1.06 -8.36 -11.10
C ARG A 78 0.29 -8.47 -12.41
N SER A 79 0.90 -9.08 -13.43
CA SER A 79 0.21 -9.36 -14.69
C SER A 79 -1.06 -10.18 -14.46
N ALA A 80 -2.02 -10.03 -15.39
CA ALA A 80 -3.30 -10.74 -15.30
C ALA A 80 -3.11 -12.24 -15.21
N ARG A 81 -4.06 -12.91 -14.54
CA ARG A 81 -4.05 -14.37 -14.40
C ARG A 81 -3.98 -15.05 -15.77
N GLY A 82 -3.12 -16.04 -15.88
CA GLY A 82 -2.92 -16.77 -17.12
C GLY A 82 -1.86 -16.19 -18.06
N VAL A 83 -1.33 -15.00 -17.76
CA VAL A 83 -0.20 -14.42 -18.52
C VAL A 83 1.10 -15.09 -18.09
N SER A 84 1.86 -15.58 -19.05
CA SER A 84 3.14 -16.24 -18.79
C SER A 84 4.22 -15.62 -19.68
N PRO A 85 5.42 -15.29 -19.14
CA PRO A 85 5.77 -15.34 -17.72
C PRO A 85 5.04 -14.27 -16.89
N VAL A 86 4.93 -14.48 -15.58
CA VAL A 86 4.40 -13.49 -14.66
C VAL A 86 5.32 -12.27 -14.65
N SER A 87 4.74 -11.09 -14.75
CA SER A 87 5.48 -9.83 -14.64
C SER A 87 4.85 -8.91 -13.60
N TYR A 88 5.65 -7.96 -13.11
CA TYR A 88 5.26 -7.01 -12.08
C TYR A 88 5.35 -5.61 -12.67
N TYR A 89 4.25 -4.89 -12.69
CA TYR A 89 4.19 -3.55 -13.28
C TYR A 89 3.09 -2.72 -12.62
N ASP A 90 3.03 -1.45 -12.98
CA ASP A 90 2.03 -0.52 -12.45
C ASP A 90 0.66 -0.83 -13.05
N THR A 91 -0.17 -1.56 -12.28
CA THR A 91 -1.52 -1.94 -12.68
C THR A 91 -2.58 -0.98 -12.15
N ARG A 92 -2.19 0.15 -11.52
CA ARG A 92 -3.16 1.06 -10.91
C ARG A 92 -4.19 1.54 -11.94
N THR A 93 -5.46 1.47 -11.53
CA THR A 93 -6.56 2.09 -12.29
C THR A 93 -6.51 3.61 -12.09
N GLU A 94 -7.18 4.36 -12.96
CA GLU A 94 -7.28 5.82 -12.77
C GLU A 94 -7.97 6.15 -11.44
N ALA A 95 -8.97 5.36 -11.04
CA ALA A 95 -9.65 5.52 -9.75
C ALA A 95 -8.67 5.32 -8.59
N GLN A 96 -7.78 4.33 -8.68
CA GLN A 96 -6.77 4.10 -7.65
C GLN A 96 -5.76 5.24 -7.58
N LYS A 97 -5.31 5.75 -8.71
CA LYS A 97 -4.38 6.89 -8.75
C LYS A 97 -4.99 8.12 -8.08
N LYS A 98 -6.26 8.41 -8.38
CA LYS A 98 -6.99 9.52 -7.76
C LYS A 98 -7.17 9.31 -6.27
N ALA A 99 -7.56 8.11 -5.84
CA ALA A 99 -7.76 7.78 -4.44
C ALA A 99 -6.46 7.90 -3.64
N LEU A 100 -5.33 7.46 -4.20
CA LEU A 100 -4.03 7.62 -3.56
C LEU A 100 -3.68 9.10 -3.33
N ARG A 101 -3.88 9.95 -4.33
CA ARG A 101 -3.62 11.38 -4.19
C ARG A 101 -4.48 12.01 -3.09
N THR A 102 -5.77 11.67 -3.06
CA THR A 102 -6.70 12.19 -2.06
C THR A 102 -6.34 11.70 -0.66
N LEU A 103 -6.05 10.41 -0.52
CA LEU A 103 -5.68 9.83 0.77
C LEU A 103 -4.41 10.47 1.32
N ILE A 104 -3.38 10.61 0.49
CA ILE A 104 -2.11 11.21 0.90
C ILE A 104 -2.31 12.67 1.33
N ALA A 105 -3.10 13.44 0.56
CA ALA A 105 -3.40 14.82 0.92
C ALA A 105 -4.11 14.91 2.27
N ASN A 106 -5.06 14.03 2.53
CA ASN A 106 -5.79 13.97 3.82
C ASN A 106 -4.88 13.59 4.97
N LEU A 107 -3.99 12.63 4.75
CA LEU A 107 -3.03 12.21 5.79
C LEU A 107 -2.04 13.33 6.11
N ARG A 108 -1.61 14.09 5.10
CA ARG A 108 -0.74 15.26 5.32
C ARG A 108 -1.44 16.36 6.11
N LYS A 109 -2.74 16.56 5.90
CA LYS A 109 -3.52 17.50 6.71
C LYS A 109 -3.56 17.10 8.18
N ARG A 110 -3.65 15.79 8.44
CA ARG A 110 -3.74 15.25 9.78
C ARG A 110 -2.41 15.15 10.51
N PHE A 111 -1.37 14.70 9.83
CA PHE A 111 -0.08 14.34 10.46
C PHE A 111 1.07 15.29 10.10
N GLY A 112 0.90 16.16 9.12
CA GLY A 112 1.89 17.16 8.74
C GLY A 112 2.13 17.23 7.24
N ALA A 113 2.29 18.46 6.74
CA ALA A 113 2.49 18.72 5.31
C ALA A 113 3.81 18.12 4.79
N ASN A 114 4.76 17.84 5.69
CA ASN A 114 6.08 17.34 5.35
C ASN A 114 6.20 15.81 5.43
N LEU A 115 5.09 15.09 5.55
CA LEU A 115 5.13 13.63 5.51
C LEU A 115 5.84 13.19 4.24
N LYS A 116 6.87 12.39 4.42
CA LYS A 116 7.60 11.75 3.34
C LYS A 116 6.71 10.67 2.71
N VAL A 117 6.71 10.57 1.39
CA VAL A 117 5.96 9.51 0.68
C VAL A 117 6.94 8.74 -0.17
N VAL A 118 7.04 7.44 0.09
CA VAL A 118 7.99 6.55 -0.59
C VAL A 118 7.29 5.24 -0.98
N GLY A 119 7.95 4.46 -1.85
CA GLY A 119 7.53 3.11 -2.16
C GLY A 119 8.32 2.09 -1.34
N HIS A 120 7.74 0.90 -1.16
CA HIS A 120 8.43 -0.18 -0.46
C HIS A 120 9.82 -0.46 -1.04
N ARG A 121 9.94 -0.45 -2.38
CA ARG A 121 11.21 -0.71 -3.06
C ARG A 121 12.29 0.33 -2.79
N ASP A 122 11.92 1.51 -2.30
CA ASP A 122 12.91 2.53 -1.92
C ASP A 122 13.72 2.10 -0.70
N TYR A 123 13.13 1.24 0.15
CA TYR A 123 13.78 0.69 1.34
C TYR A 123 14.21 -0.76 1.18
N ASN A 124 13.69 -1.47 0.18
CA ASN A 124 14.04 -2.85 -0.10
C ASN A 124 14.23 -3.05 -1.61
N LYS A 125 15.45 -2.91 -2.07
CA LYS A 125 15.79 -2.96 -3.50
C LYS A 125 15.49 -4.30 -4.15
N GLY A 126 15.31 -5.37 -3.37
CA GLY A 126 14.90 -6.67 -3.88
C GLY A 126 13.42 -6.80 -4.20
N LYS A 127 12.61 -5.77 -3.90
CA LYS A 127 11.16 -5.77 -4.13
C LYS A 127 10.80 -4.91 -5.33
N ALA A 128 9.85 -5.39 -6.15
CA ALA A 128 9.24 -4.58 -7.21
C ALA A 128 8.17 -3.63 -6.64
N CYS A 129 7.49 -4.05 -5.57
CA CYS A 129 6.44 -3.30 -4.87
C CYS A 129 6.85 -1.85 -4.58
N PRO A 130 6.06 -0.86 -4.89
CA PRO A 130 4.69 -0.88 -5.39
C PRO A 130 4.55 -0.94 -6.92
N CYS A 131 5.58 -1.30 -7.64
CA CYS A 131 5.62 -1.48 -9.09
C CYS A 131 5.53 -0.17 -9.90
N PHE A 132 5.77 0.96 -9.25
CA PHE A 132 5.93 2.26 -9.90
C PHE A 132 6.88 3.13 -9.07
N ASP A 133 7.42 4.16 -9.70
CA ASP A 133 8.33 5.10 -9.02
C ASP A 133 7.51 6.19 -8.31
N VAL A 134 7.40 6.07 -6.99
CA VAL A 134 6.62 7.00 -6.17
C VAL A 134 7.15 8.43 -6.28
N SER A 135 8.47 8.61 -6.42
CA SER A 135 9.07 9.94 -6.49
C SER A 135 8.60 10.73 -7.72
N LYS A 136 8.16 10.06 -8.77
CA LYS A 136 7.68 10.70 -10.00
C LYS A 136 6.21 11.13 -9.93
N GLU A 137 5.48 10.71 -8.89
CA GLU A 137 4.05 11.04 -8.75
C GLU A 137 3.80 12.43 -8.22
N LYS A 138 4.81 13.08 -7.63
CA LYS A 138 4.71 14.42 -7.05
C LYS A 138 3.58 14.55 -6.02
N TYR A 139 3.48 13.57 -5.16
CA TYR A 139 2.54 13.60 -4.04
C TYR A 139 2.78 14.78 -3.11
#